data_00a589a4f70b7a1b3fb9fc94fa474745
#
_entry.id   00a589a4f70b7a1b3fb9fc94fa474745
#
_cell.length_a   1.000
_cell.length_b   1.000
_cell.length_c   1.000
_cell.angle_alpha   90.00
_cell.angle_beta   90.00
_cell.angle_gamma   90.00
#
_symmetry.space_group_name_H-M   'P 1'
#
loop_
_entity.id
_entity.type
_entity.pdbx_description
1 polymer ?
#
loop_
_entity_poly.entity_id
_entity_poly.type
_entity_poly.pdbx_seq_one_letter_code
_entity_poly.pdbx_strand_id
1 'polypeptide(L)'
;MSIDIELVADEMRDHLTDIEPDVMEPEDIHLPPPSLAPITLGLGAALLMLGVIFPPLLVVGLVVAVGGIWKMAHFPEVDLHPHWLTFLNDRKLGMWVFLASEVMFFSALIGAFIAFKIQEGFEEAHEVLNLPLATVGTTVLIVSSFAVVMGLEAIQSSDRRVFRNWMLVTLLLGLTFVSIQAVEWYELFDHGIDETTLFGTAFYFTTGFHGLHVLGGVAWLAMLLLKARRGDYSAQNHLGVELVGLYWHFVDVVWIVLFTVIYLIH
;
A
#
# COMPACT_ATOMS: atom_id res chain seq x y z
N MET A 1 33.28 -50.95 16.11
CA MET A 1 32.01 -50.83 15.38
C MET A 1 32.37 -50.09 14.08
N SER A 2 32.76 -50.85 13.05
CA SER A 2 33.11 -50.29 11.74
C SER A 2 31.79 -50.02 10.99
N ILE A 3 31.55 -48.76 10.66
CA ILE A 3 30.43 -48.38 9.80
C ILE A 3 30.81 -48.91 8.40
N ASP A 4 29.93 -49.73 7.82
CA ASP A 4 30.11 -50.29 6.49
C ASP A 4 29.79 -49.18 5.46
N ILE A 5 30.83 -48.52 4.96
CA ILE A 5 30.78 -47.39 4.07
C ILE A 5 30.13 -47.76 2.71
N GLU A 6 30.26 -49.04 2.29
CA GLU A 6 29.63 -49.51 1.05
C GLU A 6 28.12 -49.59 1.18
N LEU A 7 27.59 -50.00 2.34
CA LEU A 7 26.13 -50.06 2.57
C LEU A 7 25.49 -48.67 2.59
N VAL A 8 26.18 -47.68 3.17
CA VAL A 8 25.72 -46.29 3.21
C VAL A 8 25.81 -45.66 1.81
N ALA A 9 26.79 -46.01 1.01
CA ALA A 9 26.94 -45.53 -0.36
C ALA A 9 25.87 -46.09 -1.32
N ASP A 10 25.47 -47.36 -1.13
CA ASP A 10 24.39 -47.97 -1.92
C ASP A 10 23.01 -47.41 -1.52
N GLU A 11 22.75 -47.20 -0.24
CA GLU A 11 21.51 -46.59 0.26
C GLU A 11 21.37 -45.12 -0.21
N MET A 12 22.49 -44.37 -0.25
CA MET A 12 22.51 -43.00 -0.82
C MET A 12 22.33 -43.02 -2.33
N ARG A 13 22.84 -44.04 -3.03
CA ARG A 13 22.67 -44.14 -4.49
C ARG A 13 21.25 -44.45 -4.88
N ASP A 14 20.56 -45.32 -4.16
CA ASP A 14 19.12 -45.61 -4.34
C ASP A 14 18.26 -44.37 -4.10
N HIS A 15 18.56 -43.60 -3.06
CA HIS A 15 17.85 -42.33 -2.81
C HIS A 15 18.11 -41.24 -3.88
N LEU A 16 19.27 -41.27 -4.54
CA LEU A 16 19.62 -40.32 -5.61
C LEU A 16 19.04 -40.73 -6.96
N THR A 17 18.75 -42.00 -7.20
CA THR A 17 18.09 -42.48 -8.42
C THR A 17 16.57 -42.25 -8.40
N ASP A 18 15.96 -42.11 -7.21
CA ASP A 18 14.55 -41.78 -7.06
C ASP A 18 14.25 -40.24 -7.18
N ILE A 19 15.31 -39.42 -7.25
CA ILE A 19 15.20 -38.02 -7.59
C ILE A 19 15.25 -37.91 -9.13
N GLU A 20 14.17 -38.31 -9.80
CA GLU A 20 13.95 -37.85 -11.16
C GLU A 20 13.93 -36.32 -11.12
N PRO A 21 14.78 -35.63 -11.92
CA PRO A 21 14.62 -34.18 -12.08
C PRO A 21 13.21 -33.96 -12.63
N ASP A 22 12.38 -33.30 -11.86
CA ASP A 22 11.04 -32.89 -12.26
C ASP A 22 11.19 -31.90 -13.42
N VAL A 23 11.52 -32.44 -14.59
CA VAL A 23 11.61 -31.69 -15.84
C VAL A 23 10.17 -31.43 -16.24
N MET A 24 9.66 -30.26 -15.88
CA MET A 24 8.36 -29.81 -16.36
C MET A 24 8.30 -29.97 -17.88
N GLU A 25 7.39 -30.81 -18.34
CA GLU A 25 7.10 -30.89 -19.76
C GLU A 25 6.58 -29.53 -20.24
N PRO A 26 6.93 -29.09 -21.46
CA PRO A 26 6.47 -27.78 -21.99
C PRO A 26 4.95 -27.63 -22.03
N GLU A 27 4.18 -28.70 -21.90
CA GLU A 27 2.71 -28.70 -21.87
C GLU A 27 2.13 -28.22 -20.54
N ASP A 28 2.91 -28.16 -19.45
CA ASP A 28 2.47 -27.71 -18.12
C ASP A 28 2.52 -26.19 -17.93
N ILE A 29 3.03 -25.44 -18.93
CA ILE A 29 3.06 -23.99 -18.88
C ILE A 29 1.72 -23.43 -19.38
N HIS A 30 0.74 -23.34 -18.50
CA HIS A 30 -0.51 -22.64 -18.79
C HIS A 30 -0.32 -21.12 -18.65
N LEU A 31 -0.19 -20.44 -19.79
CA LEU A 31 -0.19 -18.98 -19.81
C LEU A 31 -1.57 -18.45 -19.39
N PRO A 32 -1.64 -17.41 -18.52
CA PRO A 32 -2.91 -16.80 -18.17
C PRO A 32 -3.62 -16.29 -19.43
N PRO A 33 -4.95 -16.37 -19.48
CA PRO A 33 -5.71 -15.85 -20.61
C PRO A 33 -5.41 -14.35 -20.78
N PRO A 34 -5.32 -13.84 -22.02
CA PRO A 34 -5.02 -12.44 -22.27
C PRO A 34 -6.06 -11.54 -21.62
N SER A 35 -5.63 -10.61 -20.78
CA SER A 35 -6.50 -9.68 -20.05
C SER A 35 -6.24 -8.25 -20.51
N LEU A 36 -7.32 -7.52 -20.80
CA LEU A 36 -7.27 -6.08 -21.04
C LEU A 36 -7.34 -5.25 -19.74
N ALA A 37 -7.44 -5.90 -18.56
CA ALA A 37 -7.59 -5.22 -17.28
C ALA A 37 -6.45 -4.23 -16.96
N PRO A 38 -5.14 -4.58 -17.15
CA PRO A 38 -4.06 -3.62 -16.95
C PRO A 38 -4.12 -2.41 -17.89
N ILE A 39 -4.49 -2.65 -19.15
CA ILE A 39 -4.61 -1.57 -20.16
C ILE A 39 -5.78 -0.64 -19.80
N THR A 40 -6.93 -1.17 -19.40
CA THR A 40 -8.09 -0.36 -19.00
C THR A 40 -7.80 0.43 -17.73
N LEU A 41 -7.07 -0.14 -16.78
CA LEU A 41 -6.66 0.57 -15.56
C LEU A 41 -5.67 1.70 -15.89
N GLY A 42 -4.67 1.42 -16.72
CA GLY A 42 -3.70 2.43 -17.17
C GLY A 42 -4.35 3.57 -17.96
N LEU A 43 -5.30 3.25 -18.84
CA LEU A 43 -6.09 4.25 -19.56
C LEU A 43 -6.94 5.10 -18.60
N GLY A 44 -7.58 4.48 -17.62
CA GLY A 44 -8.34 5.19 -16.59
C GLY A 44 -7.47 6.17 -15.80
N ALA A 45 -6.28 5.73 -15.38
CA ALA A 45 -5.31 6.59 -14.68
C ALA A 45 -4.84 7.77 -15.57
N ALA A 46 -4.54 7.52 -16.84
CA ALA A 46 -4.14 8.56 -17.79
C ALA A 46 -5.27 9.60 -18.01
N LEU A 47 -6.52 9.15 -18.11
CA LEU A 47 -7.68 10.03 -18.25
C LEU A 47 -7.94 10.84 -16.98
N LEU A 48 -7.71 10.28 -15.80
CA LEU A 48 -7.78 11.02 -14.52
C LEU A 48 -6.72 12.13 -14.47
N MET A 49 -5.48 11.85 -14.89
CA MET A 49 -4.42 12.86 -14.98
C MET A 49 -4.76 13.99 -15.96
N LEU A 50 -5.26 13.64 -17.15
CA LEU A 50 -5.71 14.63 -18.12
C LEU A 50 -6.95 15.40 -17.63
N GLY A 51 -7.76 14.78 -16.78
CA GLY A 51 -8.96 15.37 -16.18
C GLY A 51 -8.67 16.55 -15.26
N VAL A 52 -7.46 16.66 -14.72
CA VAL A 52 -7.03 17.87 -13.97
C VAL A 52 -7.05 19.09 -14.86
N ILE A 53 -6.68 18.94 -16.16
CA ILE A 53 -6.71 20.03 -17.14
C ILE A 53 -8.08 20.15 -17.81
N PHE A 54 -8.75 19.01 -18.04
CA PHE A 54 -10.05 18.93 -18.72
C PHE A 54 -11.07 18.21 -17.81
N PRO A 55 -11.80 18.93 -16.94
CA PRO A 55 -12.67 18.36 -15.90
C PRO A 55 -13.64 17.24 -16.35
N PRO A 56 -14.24 17.25 -17.56
CA PRO A 56 -15.09 16.14 -17.99
C PRO A 56 -14.38 14.78 -18.05
N LEU A 57 -13.06 14.78 -18.28
CA LEU A 57 -12.27 13.55 -18.33
C LEU A 57 -12.08 12.89 -16.96
N LEU A 58 -12.26 13.62 -15.85
CA LEU A 58 -12.23 13.03 -14.50
C LEU A 58 -13.31 11.96 -14.34
N VAL A 59 -14.52 12.26 -14.78
CA VAL A 59 -15.65 11.32 -14.66
C VAL A 59 -15.40 10.10 -15.55
N VAL A 60 -14.96 10.31 -16.80
CA VAL A 60 -14.66 9.21 -17.73
C VAL A 60 -13.51 8.37 -17.20
N GLY A 61 -12.42 9.00 -16.73
CA GLY A 61 -11.25 8.34 -16.16
C GLY A 61 -11.62 7.50 -14.93
N LEU A 62 -12.46 8.03 -14.04
CA LEU A 62 -12.95 7.30 -12.87
C LEU A 62 -13.74 6.05 -13.26
N VAL A 63 -14.68 6.18 -14.21
CA VAL A 63 -15.48 5.03 -14.68
C VAL A 63 -14.60 3.96 -15.31
N VAL A 64 -13.64 4.35 -16.15
CA VAL A 64 -12.71 3.42 -16.81
C VAL A 64 -11.78 2.76 -15.78
N ALA A 65 -11.25 3.51 -14.81
CA ALA A 65 -10.40 2.97 -13.75
C ALA A 65 -11.16 1.97 -12.87
N VAL A 66 -12.37 2.31 -12.42
CA VAL A 66 -13.22 1.42 -11.63
C VAL A 66 -13.58 0.16 -12.43
N GLY A 67 -13.88 0.27 -13.73
CA GLY A 67 -14.10 -0.87 -14.61
C GLY A 67 -12.86 -1.76 -14.75
N GLY A 68 -11.67 -1.17 -14.83
CA GLY A 68 -10.39 -1.88 -14.83
C GLY A 68 -10.14 -2.65 -13.54
N ILE A 69 -10.36 -2.01 -12.39
CA ILE A 69 -10.25 -2.63 -11.05
C ILE A 69 -11.26 -3.78 -10.91
N TRP A 70 -12.51 -3.55 -11.30
CA TRP A 70 -13.55 -4.58 -11.28
C TRP A 70 -13.16 -5.81 -12.10
N LYS A 71 -12.67 -5.60 -13.32
CA LYS A 71 -12.23 -6.67 -14.20
C LYS A 71 -11.02 -7.42 -13.63
N MET A 72 -10.10 -6.72 -12.99
CA MET A 72 -8.93 -7.28 -12.33
C MET A 72 -9.32 -8.14 -11.10
N ALA A 73 -10.30 -7.67 -10.31
CA ALA A 73 -10.79 -8.37 -9.13
C ALA A 73 -11.56 -9.68 -9.45
N HIS A 74 -12.08 -9.81 -10.68
CA HIS A 74 -12.82 -10.99 -11.15
C HIS A 74 -12.02 -11.85 -12.12
N PHE A 75 -10.71 -11.61 -12.23
CA PHE A 75 -9.84 -12.44 -13.06
C PHE A 75 -9.67 -13.82 -12.39
N PRO A 76 -9.81 -14.94 -13.12
CA PRO A 76 -9.57 -16.25 -12.55
C PRO A 76 -8.13 -16.35 -12.06
N GLU A 77 -7.95 -16.91 -10.85
CA GLU A 77 -6.61 -17.20 -10.33
C GLU A 77 -5.96 -18.27 -11.23
N VAL A 78 -4.88 -17.91 -11.88
CA VAL A 78 -4.07 -18.85 -12.65
C VAL A 78 -2.88 -19.22 -11.78
N ASP A 79 -2.78 -20.48 -11.40
CA ASP A 79 -1.61 -21.02 -10.70
C ASP A 79 -0.41 -21.07 -11.65
N LEU A 80 0.34 -19.99 -11.66
CA LEU A 80 1.65 -19.94 -12.31
C LEU A 80 2.70 -20.34 -11.26
N HIS A 81 2.88 -21.61 -10.99
CA HIS A 81 3.97 -22.07 -10.14
C HIS A 81 5.10 -22.70 -10.95
N PRO A 82 6.07 -21.90 -11.44
CA PRO A 82 7.39 -22.48 -11.72
C PRO A 82 7.98 -22.93 -10.39
N HIS A 83 8.39 -24.17 -10.29
CA HIS A 83 8.87 -24.85 -9.08
C HIS A 83 10.01 -24.07 -8.35
N TRP A 84 10.76 -23.23 -9.06
CA TRP A 84 11.86 -22.42 -8.52
C TRP A 84 11.43 -21.07 -7.94
N LEU A 85 10.15 -20.65 -8.13
CA LEU A 85 9.59 -19.40 -7.55
C LEU A 85 8.66 -19.67 -6.36
N THR A 86 8.57 -20.90 -5.86
CA THR A 86 7.66 -21.29 -4.76
C THR A 86 7.93 -20.54 -3.44
N PHE A 87 9.11 -19.95 -3.27
CA PHE A 87 9.44 -19.11 -2.12
C PHE A 87 8.98 -17.64 -2.28
N LEU A 88 8.61 -17.20 -3.50
CA LEU A 88 8.09 -15.87 -3.76
C LEU A 88 6.57 -15.97 -3.92
N ASN A 89 5.85 -15.40 -2.96
CA ASN A 89 4.41 -15.22 -3.14
C ASN A 89 4.15 -14.09 -4.15
N ASP A 90 3.58 -14.39 -5.31
CA ASP A 90 3.35 -13.45 -6.41
C ASP A 90 2.62 -12.19 -5.97
N ARG A 91 1.68 -12.34 -5.03
CA ARG A 91 0.92 -11.20 -4.47
C ARG A 91 1.80 -10.30 -3.60
N LYS A 92 2.75 -10.87 -2.83
CA LYS A 92 3.74 -10.09 -2.07
C LYS A 92 4.70 -9.38 -3.00
N LEU A 93 5.19 -10.07 -4.03
CA LEU A 93 6.06 -9.46 -5.03
C LEU A 93 5.35 -8.30 -5.74
N GLY A 94 4.10 -8.50 -6.17
CA GLY A 94 3.29 -7.46 -6.77
C GLY A 94 3.11 -6.24 -5.84
N MET A 95 2.90 -6.47 -4.54
CA MET A 95 2.84 -5.40 -3.55
C MET A 95 4.16 -4.65 -3.45
N TRP A 96 5.30 -5.33 -3.40
CA TRP A 96 6.61 -4.67 -3.34
C TRP A 96 6.90 -3.83 -4.58
N VAL A 97 6.56 -4.32 -5.78
CA VAL A 97 6.70 -3.55 -7.04
C VAL A 97 5.80 -2.32 -7.02
N PHE A 98 4.55 -2.47 -6.57
CA PHE A 98 3.63 -1.35 -6.39
C PHE A 98 4.20 -0.32 -5.41
N LEU A 99 4.62 -0.72 -4.21
CA LEU A 99 5.21 0.20 -3.22
C LEU A 99 6.47 0.90 -3.75
N ALA A 100 7.30 0.20 -4.53
CA ALA A 100 8.46 0.81 -5.17
C ALA A 100 8.05 1.93 -6.16
N SER A 101 6.96 1.75 -6.92
CA SER A 101 6.42 2.79 -7.79
C SER A 101 5.90 4.00 -7.00
N GLU A 102 5.25 3.74 -5.87
CA GLU A 102 4.74 4.80 -4.99
C GLU A 102 5.87 5.60 -4.31
N VAL A 103 6.98 4.94 -3.94
CA VAL A 103 8.20 5.64 -3.49
C VAL A 103 8.67 6.64 -4.54
N MET A 104 8.73 6.25 -5.81
CA MET A 104 9.14 7.15 -6.90
C MET A 104 8.14 8.31 -7.06
N PHE A 105 6.85 8.02 -7.00
CA PHE A 105 5.78 9.02 -7.10
C PHE A 105 5.89 10.07 -5.98
N PHE A 106 5.93 9.65 -4.72
CA PHE A 106 6.05 10.57 -3.58
C PHE A 106 7.39 11.29 -3.56
N SER A 107 8.48 10.64 -3.97
CA SER A 107 9.78 11.31 -4.08
C SER A 107 9.77 12.47 -5.07
N ALA A 108 9.02 12.35 -6.17
CA ALA A 108 8.84 13.43 -7.13
C ALA A 108 8.04 14.60 -6.53
N LEU A 109 6.96 14.31 -5.78
CA LEU A 109 6.14 15.34 -5.11
C LEU A 109 6.94 16.07 -4.03
N ILE A 110 7.65 15.32 -3.19
CA ILE A 110 8.50 15.87 -2.12
C ILE A 110 9.63 16.70 -2.73
N GLY A 111 10.26 16.21 -3.79
CA GLY A 111 11.31 16.94 -4.49
C GLY A 111 10.82 18.26 -5.09
N ALA A 112 9.61 18.26 -5.68
CA ALA A 112 8.99 19.47 -6.19
C ALA A 112 8.67 20.46 -5.05
N PHE A 113 8.12 19.98 -3.93
CA PHE A 113 7.86 20.81 -2.75
C PHE A 113 9.14 21.47 -2.23
N ILE A 114 10.22 20.70 -2.09
CA ILE A 114 11.54 21.22 -1.63
C ILE A 114 12.08 22.24 -2.63
N ALA A 115 11.97 21.98 -3.94
CA ALA A 115 12.44 22.91 -4.97
C ALA A 115 11.72 24.27 -4.88
N PHE A 116 10.39 24.27 -4.72
CA PHE A 116 9.61 25.49 -4.53
C PHE A 116 9.96 26.21 -3.23
N LYS A 117 10.15 25.46 -2.14
CA LYS A 117 10.56 26.02 -0.85
C LYS A 117 11.91 26.73 -0.92
N ILE A 118 12.89 26.19 -1.64
CA ILE A 118 14.22 26.79 -1.83
C ILE A 118 14.13 28.06 -2.70
N GLN A 119 13.24 28.09 -3.69
CA GLN A 119 13.12 29.22 -4.61
C GLN A 119 12.38 30.42 -4.00
N GLU A 120 11.30 30.19 -3.28
CA GLU A 120 10.37 31.24 -2.83
C GLU A 120 10.46 31.55 -1.33
N GLY A 121 11.10 30.65 -0.54
CA GLY A 121 11.19 30.81 0.91
C GLY A 121 9.81 30.81 1.58
N PHE A 122 9.28 29.68 1.99
CA PHE A 122 7.95 29.57 2.60
C PHE A 122 7.89 30.02 4.08
N GLU A 123 8.71 30.98 4.49
CA GLU A 123 8.83 31.42 5.89
C GLU A 123 7.51 31.94 6.47
N GLU A 124 6.79 32.80 5.72
CA GLU A 124 5.49 33.35 6.16
C GLU A 124 4.42 32.25 6.31
N ALA A 125 4.47 31.23 5.47
CA ALA A 125 3.52 30.12 5.53
C ALA A 125 3.79 29.19 6.72
N HIS A 126 5.03 29.07 7.18
CA HIS A 126 5.40 28.29 8.35
C HIS A 126 4.78 28.84 9.66
N GLU A 127 4.56 30.13 9.77
CA GLU A 127 3.94 30.73 10.95
C GLU A 127 2.45 30.33 11.11
N VAL A 128 1.80 29.96 10.02
CA VAL A 128 0.38 29.58 10.00
C VAL A 128 0.20 28.07 10.20
N LEU A 129 1.22 27.24 9.97
CA LEU A 129 1.14 25.80 10.14
C LEU A 129 0.96 25.40 11.62
N ASN A 130 -0.04 24.60 11.88
CA ASN A 130 -0.35 24.10 13.23
C ASN A 130 0.51 22.89 13.59
N LEU A 131 1.78 23.12 13.92
CA LEU A 131 2.73 22.06 14.30
C LEU A 131 2.21 21.15 15.43
N PRO A 132 1.57 21.63 16.52
CA PRO A 132 0.97 20.78 17.53
C PRO A 132 -0.08 19.82 16.94
N LEU A 133 -0.97 20.31 16.08
CA LEU A 133 -2.02 19.49 15.45
C LEU A 133 -1.42 18.41 14.55
N ALA A 134 -0.45 18.79 13.70
CA ALA A 134 0.28 17.87 12.83
C ALA A 134 1.04 16.80 13.64
N THR A 135 1.63 17.17 14.78
CA THR A 135 2.32 16.24 15.69
C THR A 135 1.35 15.22 16.29
N VAL A 136 0.15 15.65 16.70
CA VAL A 136 -0.91 14.74 17.16
C VAL A 136 -1.31 13.78 16.04
N GLY A 137 -1.51 14.28 14.80
CA GLY A 137 -1.81 13.45 13.64
C GLY A 137 -0.74 12.40 13.39
N THR A 138 0.54 12.80 13.42
CA THR A 138 1.69 11.90 13.27
C THR A 138 1.69 10.81 14.35
N THR A 139 1.46 11.20 15.61
CA THR A 139 1.38 10.24 16.71
C THR A 139 0.25 9.23 16.51
N VAL A 140 -0.92 9.69 16.08
CA VAL A 140 -2.09 8.83 15.78
C VAL A 140 -1.75 7.80 14.70
N LEU A 141 -1.06 8.19 13.61
CA LEU A 141 -0.64 7.27 12.57
C LEU A 141 0.38 6.23 13.09
N ILE A 142 1.41 6.66 13.83
CA ILE A 142 2.41 5.74 14.39
C ILE A 142 1.74 4.71 15.31
N VAL A 143 0.79 5.13 16.16
CA VAL A 143 0.02 4.20 17.01
C VAL A 143 -0.85 3.27 16.15
N SER A 144 -1.41 3.75 15.05
CA SER A 144 -2.19 2.92 14.12
C SER A 144 -1.32 1.84 13.45
N SER A 145 -0.08 2.17 13.11
CA SER A 145 0.91 1.25 12.56
C SER A 145 1.23 0.11 13.55
N PHE A 146 1.43 0.45 14.83
CA PHE A 146 1.57 -0.55 15.88
C PHE A 146 0.33 -1.45 15.99
N ALA A 147 -0.87 -0.87 15.91
CA ALA A 147 -2.11 -1.63 15.99
C ALA A 147 -2.25 -2.67 14.85
N VAL A 148 -1.78 -2.36 13.63
CA VAL A 148 -1.74 -3.31 12.51
C VAL A 148 -0.85 -4.52 12.83
N VAL A 149 0.33 -4.29 13.41
CA VAL A 149 1.27 -5.36 13.79
C VAL A 149 0.62 -6.27 14.83
N MET A 150 0.00 -5.71 15.87
CA MET A 150 -0.71 -6.48 16.90
C MET A 150 -1.89 -7.28 16.32
N GLY A 151 -2.56 -6.72 15.32
CA GLY A 151 -3.61 -7.43 14.59
C GLY A 151 -3.09 -8.61 13.79
N LEU A 152 -1.96 -8.43 13.09
CA LEU A 152 -1.32 -9.50 12.32
C LEU A 152 -0.86 -10.65 13.26
N GLU A 153 -0.23 -10.34 14.37
CA GLU A 153 0.18 -11.32 15.37
C GLU A 153 -1.04 -12.09 15.93
N ALA A 154 -2.13 -11.40 16.21
CA ALA A 154 -3.34 -12.03 16.73
C ALA A 154 -3.95 -13.03 15.74
N ILE A 155 -3.99 -12.73 14.44
CA ILE A 155 -4.53 -13.69 13.44
C ILE A 155 -3.59 -14.89 13.26
N GLN A 156 -2.28 -14.67 13.30
CA GLN A 156 -1.28 -15.74 13.25
C GLN A 156 -1.40 -16.69 14.47
N SER A 157 -1.74 -16.14 15.63
CA SER A 157 -2.04 -16.89 16.86
C SER A 157 -3.47 -17.44 16.92
N SER A 158 -4.24 -17.35 15.83
CA SER A 158 -5.62 -17.84 15.73
C SER A 158 -6.65 -17.09 16.60
N ASP A 159 -6.30 -15.95 17.22
CA ASP A 159 -7.23 -15.14 17.99
C ASP A 159 -7.98 -14.14 17.09
N ARG A 160 -9.05 -14.62 16.46
CA ARG A 160 -9.89 -13.84 15.55
C ARG A 160 -10.58 -12.65 16.22
N ARG A 161 -10.83 -12.70 17.55
CA ARG A 161 -11.48 -11.61 18.26
C ARG A 161 -10.50 -10.45 18.45
N VAL A 162 -9.31 -10.74 18.96
CA VAL A 162 -8.24 -9.75 19.16
C VAL A 162 -7.83 -9.14 17.85
N PHE A 163 -7.67 -9.96 16.78
CA PHE A 163 -7.42 -9.49 15.42
C PHE A 163 -8.42 -8.42 14.96
N ARG A 164 -9.73 -8.72 15.04
CA ARG A 164 -10.76 -7.77 14.61
C ARG A 164 -10.75 -6.48 15.41
N ASN A 165 -10.47 -6.56 16.71
CA ASN A 165 -10.41 -5.39 17.55
C ASN A 165 -9.23 -4.49 17.16
N TRP A 166 -8.03 -5.04 16.93
CA TRP A 166 -6.89 -4.27 16.49
C TRP A 166 -7.08 -3.65 15.10
N MET A 167 -7.65 -4.38 14.14
CA MET A 167 -7.98 -3.83 12.83
C MET A 167 -9.02 -2.70 12.91
N LEU A 168 -9.99 -2.80 13.83
CA LEU A 168 -10.95 -1.72 14.08
C LEU A 168 -10.26 -0.50 14.71
N VAL A 169 -9.35 -0.69 15.65
CA VAL A 169 -8.54 0.40 16.21
C VAL A 169 -7.75 1.10 15.13
N THR A 170 -7.07 0.36 14.24
CA THR A 170 -6.35 0.92 13.10
C THR A 170 -7.27 1.75 12.20
N LEU A 171 -8.44 1.22 11.86
CA LEU A 171 -9.42 1.92 11.03
C LEU A 171 -9.85 3.25 11.67
N LEU A 172 -10.16 3.24 12.97
CA LEU A 172 -10.60 4.44 13.70
C LEU A 172 -9.47 5.48 13.79
N LEU A 173 -8.24 5.05 14.06
CA LEU A 173 -7.09 5.94 14.09
C LEU A 173 -6.80 6.54 12.72
N GLY A 174 -6.91 5.76 11.63
CA GLY A 174 -6.79 6.27 10.26
C GLY A 174 -7.85 7.32 9.92
N LEU A 175 -9.11 7.09 10.31
CA LEU A 175 -10.19 8.08 10.16
C LEU A 175 -9.94 9.34 11.00
N THR A 176 -9.40 9.18 12.20
CA THR A 176 -9.03 10.32 13.07
C THR A 176 -7.96 11.16 12.42
N PHE A 177 -6.92 10.55 11.83
CA PHE A 177 -5.89 11.27 11.09
C PHE A 177 -6.46 12.06 9.91
N VAL A 178 -7.31 11.45 9.09
CA VAL A 178 -7.96 12.14 7.96
C VAL A 178 -8.80 13.32 8.45
N SER A 179 -9.47 13.18 9.59
CA SER A 179 -10.25 14.26 10.19
C SER A 179 -9.36 15.41 10.67
N ILE A 180 -8.21 15.10 11.28
CA ILE A 180 -7.20 16.10 11.69
C ILE A 180 -6.69 16.85 10.45
N GLN A 181 -6.36 16.14 9.39
CA GLN A 181 -5.88 16.74 8.15
C GLN A 181 -6.94 17.66 7.51
N ALA A 182 -8.20 17.27 7.55
CA ALA A 182 -9.30 18.12 7.04
C ALA A 182 -9.46 19.40 7.86
N VAL A 183 -9.29 19.33 9.19
CA VAL A 183 -9.31 20.52 10.06
C VAL A 183 -8.16 21.46 9.73
N GLU A 184 -6.95 20.92 9.55
CA GLU A 184 -5.76 21.70 9.20
C GLU A 184 -5.93 22.41 7.85
N TRP A 185 -6.49 21.72 6.85
CA TRP A 185 -6.78 22.33 5.56
C TRP A 185 -7.78 23.48 5.68
N TYR A 186 -8.81 23.31 6.52
CA TYR A 186 -9.80 24.35 6.77
C TYR A 186 -9.17 25.57 7.46
N GLU A 187 -8.32 25.36 8.47
CA GLU A 187 -7.58 26.43 9.16
C GLU A 187 -6.69 27.21 8.19
N LEU A 188 -5.92 26.52 7.34
CA LEU A 188 -5.05 27.16 6.35
C LEU A 188 -5.85 27.99 5.32
N PHE A 189 -6.97 27.44 4.86
CA PHE A 189 -7.84 28.14 3.92
C PHE A 189 -8.43 29.42 4.54
N ASP A 190 -8.83 29.38 5.80
CA ASP A 190 -9.36 30.55 6.56
C ASP A 190 -8.29 31.63 6.76
N HIS A 191 -7.02 31.25 6.83
CA HIS A 191 -5.89 32.18 6.89
C HIS A 191 -5.47 32.73 5.50
N GLY A 192 -6.20 32.43 4.44
CA GLY A 192 -5.94 32.92 3.08
C GLY A 192 -4.84 32.17 2.32
N ILE A 193 -4.43 31.01 2.82
CA ILE A 193 -3.54 30.09 2.10
C ILE A 193 -4.43 29.13 1.31
N ASP A 194 -4.64 29.46 0.06
CA ASP A 194 -5.43 28.67 -0.88
C ASP A 194 -4.55 28.09 -2.00
N GLU A 195 -5.18 27.39 -2.94
CA GLU A 195 -4.50 26.80 -4.10
C GLU A 195 -3.94 27.83 -5.10
N THR A 196 -4.19 29.12 -4.91
CA THR A 196 -3.62 30.17 -5.78
C THR A 196 -2.23 30.60 -5.32
N THR A 197 -1.87 30.34 -4.07
CA THR A 197 -0.52 30.56 -3.56
C THR A 197 0.40 29.40 -3.92
N LEU A 198 1.69 29.66 -4.17
CA LEU A 198 2.64 28.59 -4.51
C LEU A 198 2.80 27.59 -3.37
N PHE A 199 2.85 28.09 -2.14
CA PHE A 199 2.89 27.23 -0.95
C PHE A 199 1.61 26.39 -0.84
N GLY A 200 0.42 27.03 -0.93
CA GLY A 200 -0.86 26.33 -0.86
C GLY A 200 -0.99 25.26 -1.93
N THR A 201 -0.66 25.58 -3.20
CA THR A 201 -0.62 24.57 -4.27
C THR A 201 0.26 23.39 -3.91
N ALA A 202 1.53 23.62 -3.51
CA ALA A 202 2.47 22.57 -3.18
C ALA A 202 2.02 21.74 -1.96
N PHE A 203 1.50 22.42 -0.93
CA PHE A 203 1.00 21.81 0.30
C PHE A 203 -0.22 20.92 0.05
N TYR A 204 -1.30 21.49 -0.52
CA TYR A 204 -2.54 20.74 -0.76
C TYR A 204 -2.36 19.60 -1.75
N PHE A 205 -1.50 19.79 -2.75
CA PHE A 205 -1.23 18.72 -3.72
C PHE A 205 -0.48 17.56 -3.06
N THR A 206 0.58 17.86 -2.30
CA THR A 206 1.41 16.82 -1.67
C THR A 206 0.67 16.10 -0.54
N THR A 207 0.06 16.86 0.39
CA THR A 207 -0.72 16.29 1.51
C THR A 207 -2.03 15.66 1.03
N GLY A 208 -2.61 16.17 -0.06
CA GLY A 208 -3.82 15.63 -0.68
C GLY A 208 -3.61 14.25 -1.29
N PHE A 209 -2.53 14.05 -2.05
CA PHE A 209 -2.19 12.71 -2.56
C PHE A 209 -1.91 11.74 -1.42
N HIS A 210 -1.21 12.20 -0.38
CA HIS A 210 -1.02 11.38 0.82
C HIS A 210 -2.37 11.03 1.49
N GLY A 211 -3.23 12.00 1.69
CA GLY A 211 -4.57 11.81 2.25
C GLY A 211 -5.43 10.83 1.44
N LEU A 212 -5.35 10.87 0.11
CA LEU A 212 -6.00 9.89 -0.77
C LEU A 212 -5.47 8.46 -0.54
N HIS A 213 -4.16 8.31 -0.32
CA HIS A 213 -3.56 7.01 0.02
C HIS A 213 -4.02 6.51 1.39
N VAL A 214 -4.09 7.40 2.39
CA VAL A 214 -4.66 7.05 3.71
C VAL A 214 -6.12 6.60 3.57
N LEU A 215 -6.95 7.32 2.81
CA LEU A 215 -8.33 6.94 2.53
C LEU A 215 -8.44 5.60 1.79
N GLY A 216 -7.55 5.34 0.83
CA GLY A 216 -7.43 4.05 0.17
C GLY A 216 -7.14 2.92 1.15
N GLY A 217 -6.21 3.14 2.08
CA GLY A 217 -5.89 2.21 3.17
C GLY A 217 -7.06 1.99 4.13
N VAL A 218 -7.75 3.06 4.53
CA VAL A 218 -8.98 3.00 5.35
C VAL A 218 -10.07 2.18 4.66
N ALA A 219 -10.29 2.39 3.36
CA ALA A 219 -11.25 1.60 2.59
C ALA A 219 -10.84 0.11 2.53
N TRP A 220 -9.55 -0.17 2.35
CA TRP A 220 -9.04 -1.54 2.34
C TRP A 220 -9.18 -2.21 3.72
N LEU A 221 -8.85 -1.52 4.81
CA LEU A 221 -9.09 -1.98 6.19
C LEU A 221 -10.57 -2.27 6.46
N ALA A 222 -11.47 -1.42 5.97
CA ALA A 222 -12.91 -1.64 6.09
C ALA A 222 -13.35 -2.92 5.36
N MET A 223 -12.89 -3.13 4.12
CA MET A 223 -13.14 -4.36 3.37
C MET A 223 -12.56 -5.60 4.07
N LEU A 224 -11.34 -5.48 4.63
CA LEU A 224 -10.70 -6.53 5.41
C LEU A 224 -11.54 -6.91 6.63
N LEU A 225 -12.05 -5.92 7.38
CA LEU A 225 -12.92 -6.14 8.54
C LEU A 225 -14.23 -6.83 8.16
N LEU A 226 -14.84 -6.47 7.01
CA LEU A 226 -16.04 -7.14 6.51
C LEU A 226 -15.77 -8.62 6.20
N LYS A 227 -14.65 -8.94 5.55
CA LYS A 227 -14.21 -10.32 5.31
C LYS A 227 -13.89 -11.06 6.61
N ALA A 228 -13.22 -10.39 7.56
CA ALA A 228 -12.91 -10.95 8.87
C ALA A 228 -14.16 -11.36 9.67
N ARG A 229 -15.27 -10.60 9.53
CA ARG A 229 -16.56 -10.95 10.14
C ARG A 229 -17.16 -12.22 9.54
N ARG A 230 -16.89 -12.51 8.25
CA ARG A 230 -17.33 -13.73 7.57
C ARG A 230 -16.47 -14.94 7.90
N GLY A 231 -15.33 -14.73 8.56
CA GLY A 231 -14.41 -15.80 8.95
C GLY A 231 -13.37 -16.17 7.89
N ASP A 232 -13.18 -15.34 6.85
CA ASP A 232 -12.32 -15.61 5.70
C ASP A 232 -10.82 -15.66 6.06
N TYR A 233 -10.43 -15.17 7.25
CA TYR A 233 -9.04 -15.15 7.71
C TYR A 233 -8.77 -16.15 8.83
N SER A 234 -7.59 -16.76 8.78
CA SER A 234 -7.09 -17.71 9.76
C SER A 234 -5.57 -17.63 9.85
N ALA A 235 -4.95 -18.38 10.79
CA ALA A 235 -3.51 -18.49 10.90
C ALA A 235 -2.84 -18.98 9.61
N GLN A 236 -3.52 -19.81 8.81
CA GLN A 236 -3.03 -20.34 7.54
C GLN A 236 -3.37 -19.42 6.34
N ASN A 237 -4.41 -18.58 6.47
CA ASN A 237 -4.87 -17.69 5.41
C ASN A 237 -4.95 -16.25 5.92
N HIS A 238 -3.81 -15.57 6.02
CA HIS A 238 -3.69 -14.19 6.49
C HIS A 238 -2.90 -13.28 5.53
N LEU A 239 -2.57 -13.75 4.32
CA LEU A 239 -1.82 -12.99 3.34
C LEU A 239 -2.44 -11.62 3.07
N GLY A 240 -3.77 -11.53 2.96
CA GLY A 240 -4.46 -10.26 2.77
C GLY A 240 -4.24 -9.25 3.90
N VAL A 241 -4.06 -9.74 5.15
CA VAL A 241 -3.74 -8.91 6.31
C VAL A 241 -2.32 -8.36 6.21
N GLU A 242 -1.36 -9.22 5.81
CA GLU A 242 0.02 -8.81 5.60
C GLU A 242 0.15 -7.73 4.51
N LEU A 243 -0.57 -7.90 3.39
CA LEU A 243 -0.54 -6.93 2.29
C LEU A 243 -1.10 -5.56 2.71
N VAL A 244 -2.21 -5.55 3.45
CA VAL A 244 -2.76 -4.31 4.03
C VAL A 244 -1.76 -3.69 5.01
N GLY A 245 -1.10 -4.50 5.85
CA GLY A 245 -0.07 -4.04 6.78
C GLY A 245 1.11 -3.38 6.06
N LEU A 246 1.65 -4.00 5.01
CA LEU A 246 2.72 -3.43 4.19
C LEU A 246 2.34 -2.08 3.58
N TYR A 247 1.13 -2.00 3.02
CA TYR A 247 0.61 -0.75 2.47
C TYR A 247 0.47 0.33 3.54
N TRP A 248 -0.11 0.00 4.70
CA TRP A 248 -0.34 0.93 5.80
C TRP A 248 0.97 1.50 6.34
N HIS A 249 1.96 0.64 6.57
CA HIS A 249 3.29 1.07 7.01
C HIS A 249 3.98 1.97 5.99
N PHE A 250 3.83 1.68 4.69
CA PHE A 250 4.34 2.57 3.64
C PHE A 250 3.72 3.96 3.73
N VAL A 251 2.40 4.05 3.85
CA VAL A 251 1.69 5.33 3.98
C VAL A 251 2.17 6.11 5.19
N ASP A 252 2.37 5.45 6.33
CA ASP A 252 2.95 6.05 7.54
C ASP A 252 4.36 6.59 7.33
N VAL A 253 5.24 5.82 6.69
CA VAL A 253 6.62 6.25 6.40
C VAL A 253 6.63 7.48 5.50
N VAL A 254 5.78 7.51 4.48
CA VAL A 254 5.62 8.68 3.61
C VAL A 254 5.19 9.90 4.43
N TRP A 255 4.23 9.73 5.36
CA TRP A 255 3.80 10.83 6.23
C TRP A 255 4.94 11.37 7.09
N ILE A 256 5.75 10.51 7.72
CA ILE A 256 6.90 10.95 8.53
C ILE A 256 7.85 11.81 7.71
N VAL A 257 8.12 11.45 6.44
CA VAL A 257 8.96 12.25 5.54
C VAL A 257 8.28 13.59 5.21
N LEU A 258 6.99 13.57 4.88
CA LEU A 258 6.22 14.79 4.60
C LEU A 258 6.17 15.72 5.82
N PHE A 259 5.87 15.17 7.00
CA PHE A 259 5.87 15.92 8.24
C PHE A 259 7.23 16.59 8.50
N THR A 260 8.32 15.86 8.27
CA THR A 260 9.66 16.41 8.44
C THR A 260 9.92 17.56 7.47
N VAL A 261 9.63 17.39 6.19
CA VAL A 261 9.93 18.38 5.14
C VAL A 261 9.02 19.62 5.23
N ILE A 262 7.75 19.42 5.57
CA ILE A 262 6.76 20.50 5.60
C ILE A 262 6.84 21.29 6.91
N TYR A 263 6.93 20.61 8.06
CA TYR A 263 6.75 21.24 9.37
C TYR A 263 8.06 21.44 10.17
N LEU A 264 9.10 20.60 9.99
CA LEU A 264 10.30 20.65 10.82
C LEU A 264 11.48 21.33 10.14
N ILE A 265 11.60 21.27 8.83
CA ILE A 265 12.67 21.94 8.11
C ILE A 265 12.24 23.39 7.82
N HIS A 266 12.96 24.34 8.36
CA HIS A 266 12.76 25.78 8.13
C HIS A 266 13.55 26.25 6.94
#